data_014f45cd86a9f6573aaf838c6522e640
#
_entry.id   014f45cd86a9f6573aaf838c6522e640
#
_cell.length_a   1.000
_cell.length_b   1.000
_cell.length_c   1.000
_cell.angle_alpha   90.00
_cell.angle_beta   90.00
_cell.angle_gamma   90.00
#
_symmetry.space_group_name_H-M   'P 1'
#
loop_
_entity.id
_entity.type
_entity.pdbx_description
1 polymer ?
#
loop_
_entity_poly.entity_id
_entity_poly.type
_entity_poly.pdbx_seq_one_letter_code
_entity_poly.pdbx_strand_id
1 'polypeptide(L)'
;MSQEAIVQLGGDRFGLLSGGDASVQGGTCLLLLNAGFIHRSGPFRLHVRLARRLAQAGIASFRFDAPGIGDALARSDRPLLETMRADMDALEQQHGFRRFVVGGLCSAADLGWQLALADPRVVGVLSIDGLARMGWWYRWARLRRLLAKPPAAWMQSLKRHSRRRAASSMSAADLRDWPEPGVERGQIKALVERGVAL
;
A
#
# COMPACT_ATOMS: atom_id res chain seq x y z
N MET A 1 -26.76 9.57 -1.76
CA MET A 1 -25.40 10.15 -1.58
C MET A 1 -24.68 9.27 -0.58
N SER A 2 -23.52 8.70 -0.91
CA SER A 2 -22.74 7.93 0.06
C SER A 2 -22.24 8.86 1.15
N GLN A 3 -22.64 8.61 2.39
CA GLN A 3 -22.25 9.41 3.55
C GLN A 3 -20.76 9.14 3.86
N GLU A 4 -19.94 10.17 3.85
CA GLU A 4 -18.56 10.10 4.30
C GLU A 4 -18.50 10.67 5.72
N ALA A 5 -17.88 9.93 6.65
CA ALA A 5 -17.69 10.36 8.03
C ALA A 5 -16.20 10.62 8.29
N ILE A 6 -15.92 11.66 9.07
CA ILE A 6 -14.56 11.92 9.55
C ILE A 6 -14.32 11.06 10.80
N VAL A 7 -13.21 10.32 10.80
CA VAL A 7 -12.77 9.52 11.93
C VAL A 7 -11.45 10.08 12.44
N GLN A 8 -11.41 10.42 13.71
CA GLN A 8 -10.18 10.88 14.35
C GLN A 8 -9.25 9.69 14.62
N LEU A 9 -7.98 9.88 14.30
CA LEU A 9 -6.89 8.95 14.59
C LEU A 9 -5.99 9.53 15.69
N GLY A 10 -4.98 8.82 16.09
CA GLY A 10 -4.06 9.31 17.12
C GLY A 10 -3.33 10.59 16.68
N GLY A 11 -3.20 11.55 17.60
CA GLY A 11 -2.62 12.87 17.34
C GLY A 11 -3.59 13.80 16.62
N ASP A 12 -3.08 14.53 15.64
CA ASP A 12 -3.82 15.46 14.77
C ASP A 12 -4.32 14.82 13.46
N ARG A 13 -4.16 13.49 13.32
CA ARG A 13 -4.52 12.76 12.12
C ARG A 13 -5.99 12.41 12.09
N PHE A 14 -6.54 12.37 10.90
CA PHE A 14 -7.90 11.93 10.63
C PHE A 14 -7.99 11.15 9.32
N GLY A 15 -9.06 10.41 9.18
CA GLY A 15 -9.40 9.72 7.94
C GLY A 15 -10.86 9.90 7.56
N LEU A 16 -11.22 9.38 6.40
CA LEU A 16 -12.56 9.44 5.84
C LEU A 16 -13.11 8.02 5.68
N LEU A 17 -14.12 7.69 6.47
CA LEU A 17 -14.87 6.45 6.38
C LEU A 17 -16.02 6.64 5.37
N SER A 18 -16.14 5.72 4.44
CA SER A 18 -17.20 5.71 3.42
C SER A 18 -17.93 4.34 3.44
N GLY A 19 -19.25 4.34 3.32
CA GLY A 19 -20.06 3.13 3.12
C GLY A 19 -20.21 2.23 4.34
N GLY A 20 -19.76 2.65 5.51
CA GLY A 20 -19.95 1.92 6.75
C GLY A 20 -21.03 2.55 7.59
N ASP A 21 -22.14 1.84 7.81
CA ASP A 21 -23.00 2.12 8.95
C ASP A 21 -22.43 1.32 10.13
N ALA A 22 -22.21 1.99 11.26
CA ALA A 22 -21.67 1.38 12.50
C ALA A 22 -22.52 0.22 13.05
N SER A 23 -23.71 -0.01 12.48
CA SER A 23 -24.59 -1.12 12.82
C SER A 23 -24.12 -2.50 12.37
N VAL A 24 -23.13 -2.58 11.48
CA VAL A 24 -22.58 -3.87 11.03
C VAL A 24 -21.50 -4.33 12.00
N GLN A 25 -21.92 -4.88 13.12
CA GLN A 25 -21.03 -5.52 14.09
C GLN A 25 -20.19 -6.60 13.41
N GLY A 26 -18.86 -6.45 13.47
CA GLY A 26 -17.91 -7.38 12.86
C GLY A 26 -17.73 -7.25 11.37
N GLY A 27 -18.20 -6.13 10.77
CA GLY A 27 -18.02 -5.83 9.35
C GLY A 27 -16.56 -5.74 8.94
N THR A 28 -16.31 -5.94 7.66
CA THR A 28 -14.98 -5.80 7.06
C THR A 28 -14.82 -4.38 6.52
N CYS A 29 -13.68 -3.73 6.80
CA CYS A 29 -13.33 -2.43 6.26
C CYS A 29 -12.10 -2.53 5.34
N LEU A 30 -12.17 -1.90 4.16
CA LEU A 30 -11.02 -1.76 3.28
C LEU A 30 -10.20 -0.51 3.68
N LEU A 31 -8.95 -0.70 4.11
CA LEU A 31 -8.00 0.38 4.37
C LEU A 31 -7.21 0.68 3.10
N LEU A 32 -7.41 1.86 2.54
CA LEU A 32 -6.67 2.37 1.38
C LEU A 32 -5.45 3.14 1.85
N LEU A 33 -4.28 2.49 1.78
CA LEU A 33 -3.00 3.02 2.22
C LEU A 33 -2.41 3.99 1.19
N ASN A 34 -1.52 4.89 1.64
CA ASN A 34 -0.85 5.83 0.74
C ASN A 34 0.11 5.14 -0.22
N ALA A 35 0.04 5.47 -1.48
CA ALA A 35 1.03 5.08 -2.49
C ALA A 35 2.23 6.04 -2.44
N GLY A 36 3.29 5.68 -1.72
CA GLY A 36 4.41 6.59 -1.46
C GLY A 36 3.94 7.85 -0.73
N PHE A 37 4.30 9.02 -1.25
CA PHE A 37 3.91 10.31 -0.67
C PHE A 37 2.60 10.88 -1.24
N ILE A 38 1.81 10.07 -1.93
CA ILE A 38 0.54 10.52 -2.52
C ILE A 38 -0.51 10.63 -1.42
N HIS A 39 -1.18 11.77 -1.36
CA HIS A 39 -2.30 12.06 -0.46
C HIS A 39 -3.40 10.98 -0.53
N ARG A 40 -4.19 10.81 0.55
CA ARG A 40 -5.29 9.83 0.68
C ARG A 40 -6.33 9.83 -0.44
N SER A 41 -6.38 10.87 -1.27
CA SER A 41 -7.23 10.87 -2.47
C SER A 41 -6.80 9.85 -3.52
N GLY A 42 -5.56 9.41 -3.46
CA GLY A 42 -4.92 8.55 -4.46
C GLY A 42 -4.62 9.27 -5.78
N PRO A 43 -3.84 8.64 -6.66
CA PRO A 43 -3.53 9.19 -7.97
C PRO A 43 -4.83 9.40 -8.76
N PHE A 44 -4.98 10.56 -9.40
CA PHE A 44 -6.19 10.92 -10.16
C PHE A 44 -7.51 10.74 -9.40
N ARG A 45 -7.51 10.92 -8.07
CA ARG A 45 -8.64 10.68 -7.15
C ARG A 45 -9.13 9.21 -7.17
N LEU A 46 -8.24 8.27 -7.43
CA LEU A 46 -8.58 6.84 -7.52
C LEU A 46 -9.22 6.33 -6.23
N HIS A 47 -8.63 6.64 -5.07
CA HIS A 47 -9.17 6.19 -3.77
C HIS A 47 -10.56 6.79 -3.48
N VAL A 48 -10.78 8.06 -3.85
CA VAL A 48 -12.10 8.70 -3.70
C VAL A 48 -13.14 8.01 -4.56
N ARG A 49 -12.82 7.72 -5.83
CA ARG A 49 -13.75 7.06 -6.76
C ARG A 49 -14.03 5.61 -6.34
N LEU A 50 -13.00 4.90 -5.88
CA LEU A 50 -13.13 3.54 -5.39
C LEU A 50 -13.99 3.50 -4.12
N ALA A 51 -13.71 4.33 -3.12
CA ALA A 51 -14.46 4.40 -1.87
C ALA A 51 -15.96 4.67 -2.12
N ARG A 52 -16.28 5.59 -3.03
CA ARG A 52 -17.68 5.88 -3.39
C ARG A 52 -18.39 4.71 -4.07
N ARG A 53 -17.69 3.98 -4.95
CA ARG A 53 -18.25 2.77 -5.59
C ARG A 53 -18.45 1.65 -4.60
N LEU A 54 -17.51 1.44 -3.70
CA LEU A 54 -17.62 0.44 -2.64
C LEU A 54 -18.79 0.78 -1.69
N ALA A 55 -18.92 2.04 -1.32
CA ALA A 55 -20.06 2.51 -0.50
C ALA A 55 -21.42 2.25 -1.16
N GLN A 56 -21.51 2.42 -2.48
CA GLN A 56 -22.75 2.07 -3.24
C GLN A 56 -23.03 0.56 -3.22
N ALA A 57 -21.99 -0.27 -3.08
CA ALA A 57 -22.10 -1.72 -2.94
C ALA A 57 -22.23 -2.18 -1.47
N GLY A 58 -22.38 -1.26 -0.52
CA GLY A 58 -22.49 -1.58 0.92
C GLY A 58 -21.18 -2.02 1.55
N ILE A 59 -20.04 -1.71 0.93
CA ILE A 59 -18.70 -2.08 1.43
C ILE A 59 -18.06 -0.86 2.08
N ALA A 60 -17.69 -1.00 3.35
CA ALA A 60 -16.98 0.04 4.10
C ALA A 60 -15.55 0.19 3.61
N SER A 61 -15.08 1.42 3.46
CA SER A 61 -13.69 1.73 3.15
C SER A 61 -13.22 2.96 3.90
N PHE A 62 -11.97 2.93 4.32
CA PHE A 62 -11.32 3.99 5.06
C PHE A 62 -10.07 4.47 4.33
N ARG A 63 -9.96 5.78 4.17
CA ARG A 63 -8.81 6.43 3.51
C ARG A 63 -8.28 7.53 4.42
N PHE A 64 -6.99 7.54 4.63
CA PHE A 64 -6.31 8.42 5.57
C PHE A 64 -4.89 8.71 5.10
N ASP A 65 -4.23 9.65 5.73
CA ASP A 65 -2.84 9.95 5.47
C ASP A 65 -1.96 9.42 6.60
N ALA A 66 -0.90 8.71 6.22
CA ALA A 66 0.13 8.27 7.14
C ALA A 66 0.95 9.49 7.65
N PRO A 67 1.61 9.38 8.80
CA PRO A 67 2.41 10.49 9.36
C PRO A 67 3.42 11.06 8.35
N GLY A 68 3.42 12.37 8.20
CA GLY A 68 4.27 13.08 7.24
C GLY A 68 3.80 13.05 5.79
N ILE A 69 2.58 12.59 5.53
CA ILE A 69 1.97 12.56 4.19
C ILE A 69 0.69 13.37 4.19
N GLY A 70 0.43 14.07 3.08
CA GLY A 70 -0.83 14.77 2.85
C GLY A 70 -1.15 15.78 3.95
N ASP A 71 -2.31 15.61 4.61
CA ASP A 71 -2.76 16.49 5.70
C ASP A 71 -2.23 16.05 7.08
N ALA A 72 -1.58 14.89 7.19
CA ALA A 72 -0.92 14.43 8.42
C ALA A 72 0.51 14.99 8.49
N LEU A 73 0.64 16.27 8.80
CA LEU A 73 1.91 17.00 8.73
C LEU A 73 2.93 16.55 9.78
N ALA A 74 2.46 16.13 10.96
CA ALA A 74 3.34 15.66 12.03
C ALA A 74 3.98 14.32 11.66
N ARG A 75 5.31 14.23 11.82
CA ARG A 75 6.02 12.96 11.76
C ARG A 75 5.80 12.21 13.07
N SER A 76 5.73 10.89 12.99
CA SER A 76 5.67 10.04 14.17
C SER A 76 7.03 9.37 14.38
N ASP A 77 7.49 9.32 15.61
CA ASP A 77 8.66 8.52 16.00
C ASP A 77 8.32 7.01 16.07
N ARG A 78 7.03 6.68 16.03
CA ARG A 78 6.56 5.30 16.03
C ARG A 78 6.73 4.69 14.64
N PRO A 79 7.18 3.43 14.54
CA PRO A 79 7.24 2.71 13.28
C PRO A 79 5.90 2.75 12.53
N LEU A 80 5.96 2.87 11.19
CA LEU A 80 4.76 3.01 10.36
C LEU A 80 3.79 1.83 10.54
N LEU A 81 4.30 0.61 10.64
CA LEU A 81 3.50 -0.60 10.85
C LEU A 81 2.70 -0.54 12.16
N GLU A 82 3.32 -0.07 13.24
CA GLU A 82 2.66 0.09 14.53
C GLU A 82 1.62 1.22 14.50
N THR A 83 1.91 2.29 13.77
CA THR A 83 0.95 3.38 13.57
C THR A 83 -0.30 2.88 12.83
N MET A 84 -0.12 2.08 11.77
CA MET A 84 -1.24 1.50 11.03
C MET A 84 -2.07 0.54 11.89
N ARG A 85 -1.44 -0.23 12.77
CA ARG A 85 -2.16 -1.09 13.73
C ARG A 85 -2.97 -0.25 14.72
N ALA A 86 -2.41 0.83 15.25
CA ALA A 86 -3.14 1.75 16.13
C ALA A 86 -4.32 2.42 15.41
N ASP A 87 -4.20 2.71 14.11
CA ASP A 87 -5.31 3.23 13.32
C ASP A 87 -6.43 2.15 13.13
N MET A 88 -6.06 0.88 12.99
CA MET A 88 -7.02 -0.23 13.00
C MET A 88 -7.70 -0.38 14.37
N ASP A 89 -6.96 -0.21 15.47
CA ASP A 89 -7.51 -0.21 16.83
C ASP A 89 -8.55 0.92 17.02
N ALA A 90 -8.26 2.11 16.50
CA ALA A 90 -9.19 3.23 16.53
C ALA A 90 -10.48 2.95 15.75
N LEU A 91 -10.38 2.32 14.57
CA LEU A 91 -11.53 1.92 13.77
C LEU A 91 -12.36 0.82 14.45
N GLU A 92 -11.71 -0.12 15.12
CA GLU A 92 -12.37 -1.15 15.90
C GLU A 92 -13.13 -0.53 17.08
N GLN A 93 -12.49 0.35 17.84
CA GLN A 93 -13.09 0.99 19.01
C GLN A 93 -14.23 1.95 18.66
N GLN A 94 -14.07 2.77 17.60
CA GLN A 94 -15.04 3.81 17.25
C GLN A 94 -16.18 3.29 16.37
N HIS A 95 -15.92 2.26 15.53
CA HIS A 95 -16.86 1.80 14.51
C HIS A 95 -17.12 0.30 14.51
N GLY A 96 -16.49 -0.48 15.40
CA GLY A 96 -16.70 -1.91 15.57
C GLY A 96 -16.12 -2.79 14.47
N PHE A 97 -15.26 -2.27 13.58
CA PHE A 97 -14.61 -3.06 12.55
C PHE A 97 -13.57 -4.02 13.14
N ARG A 98 -13.72 -5.31 12.91
CA ARG A 98 -12.82 -6.36 13.41
C ARG A 98 -12.06 -7.09 12.33
N ARG A 99 -12.40 -6.86 11.07
CA ARG A 99 -11.76 -7.47 9.91
C ARG A 99 -11.35 -6.39 8.92
N PHE A 100 -10.16 -6.51 8.39
CA PHE A 100 -9.61 -5.51 7.50
C PHE A 100 -9.08 -6.14 6.22
N VAL A 101 -9.39 -5.53 5.09
CA VAL A 101 -8.64 -5.70 3.85
C VAL A 101 -7.72 -4.49 3.74
N VAL A 102 -6.43 -4.70 3.53
CA VAL A 102 -5.45 -3.60 3.57
C VAL A 102 -4.61 -3.57 2.30
N GLY A 103 -4.18 -2.38 1.91
CA GLY A 103 -3.28 -2.26 0.77
C GLY A 103 -3.60 -1.11 -0.16
N GLY A 104 -3.27 -1.27 -1.42
CA GLY A 104 -3.43 -0.26 -2.44
C GLY A 104 -2.42 -0.39 -3.57
N LEU A 105 -1.99 0.76 -4.12
CA LEU A 105 -1.08 0.84 -5.25
C LEU A 105 0.38 0.95 -4.79
N CYS A 106 1.28 0.24 -5.46
CA CYS A 106 2.73 0.36 -5.28
C CYS A 106 3.16 0.05 -3.83
N SER A 107 3.85 0.96 -3.12
CA SER A 107 4.28 0.77 -1.73
C SER A 107 3.14 0.53 -0.74
N ALA A 108 1.92 0.93 -1.05
CA ALA A 108 0.73 0.60 -0.26
C ALA A 108 0.43 -0.91 -0.27
N ALA A 109 0.70 -1.60 -1.37
CA ALA A 109 0.59 -3.04 -1.47
C ALA A 109 1.62 -3.75 -0.57
N ASP A 110 2.86 -3.24 -0.55
CA ASP A 110 3.94 -3.79 0.27
C ASP A 110 3.66 -3.61 1.78
N LEU A 111 3.18 -2.43 2.16
CA LEU A 111 2.77 -2.16 3.54
C LEU A 111 1.55 -3.02 3.94
N GLY A 112 0.58 -3.20 3.04
CA GLY A 112 -0.55 -4.10 3.24
C GLY A 112 -0.12 -5.55 3.48
N TRP A 113 0.89 -6.01 2.74
CA TRP A 113 1.50 -7.31 2.94
C TRP A 113 2.13 -7.46 4.32
N GLN A 114 2.92 -6.48 4.76
CA GLN A 114 3.53 -6.47 6.09
C GLN A 114 2.48 -6.45 7.20
N LEU A 115 1.40 -5.67 7.03
CA LEU A 115 0.27 -5.65 7.98
C LEU A 115 -0.43 -7.01 8.04
N ALA A 116 -0.64 -7.68 6.92
CA ALA A 116 -1.26 -9.01 6.89
C ALA A 116 -0.42 -10.06 7.63
N LEU A 117 0.90 -9.95 7.57
CA LEU A 117 1.79 -10.82 8.35
C LEU A 117 1.76 -10.51 9.85
N ALA A 118 1.62 -9.23 10.22
CA ALA A 118 1.76 -8.75 11.58
C ALA A 118 0.46 -8.73 12.39
N ASP A 119 -0.72 -8.65 11.75
CA ASP A 119 -2.00 -8.50 12.42
C ASP A 119 -3.03 -9.53 11.94
N PRO A 120 -3.58 -10.37 12.86
CA PRO A 120 -4.53 -11.41 12.50
C PRO A 120 -5.90 -10.88 12.04
N ARG A 121 -6.24 -9.62 12.31
CA ARG A 121 -7.48 -9.00 11.84
C ARG A 121 -7.46 -8.71 10.35
N VAL A 122 -6.28 -8.74 9.71
CA VAL A 122 -6.16 -8.61 8.27
C VAL A 122 -6.56 -9.91 7.60
N VAL A 123 -7.67 -9.85 6.86
CA VAL A 123 -8.29 -10.99 6.16
C VAL A 123 -8.12 -10.92 4.65
N GLY A 124 -7.53 -9.86 4.12
CA GLY A 124 -7.22 -9.74 2.69
C GLY A 124 -6.21 -8.64 2.41
N VAL A 125 -5.51 -8.76 1.30
CA VAL A 125 -4.54 -7.79 0.81
C VAL A 125 -4.95 -7.29 -0.56
N LEU A 126 -5.08 -5.97 -0.71
CA LEU A 126 -5.25 -5.33 -2.01
C LEU A 126 -3.87 -4.99 -2.58
N SER A 127 -3.39 -5.80 -3.51
CA SER A 127 -2.07 -5.61 -4.14
C SER A 127 -2.22 -5.15 -5.58
N ILE A 128 -1.96 -3.87 -5.84
CA ILE A 128 -1.94 -3.29 -7.18
C ILE A 128 -0.52 -2.79 -7.43
N ASP A 129 0.17 -3.40 -8.38
CA ASP A 129 1.58 -3.07 -8.70
C ASP A 129 2.49 -3.12 -7.46
N GLY A 130 2.25 -4.12 -6.62
CA GLY A 130 3.07 -4.42 -5.44
C GLY A 130 4.43 -5.02 -5.81
N LEU A 131 5.15 -5.50 -4.81
CA LEU A 131 6.42 -6.19 -5.00
C LEU A 131 6.24 -7.36 -5.98
N ALA A 132 6.88 -7.26 -7.14
CA ALA A 132 6.95 -8.33 -8.11
C ALA A 132 8.40 -8.82 -8.21
N ARG A 133 8.61 -10.11 -8.06
CA ARG A 133 9.92 -10.70 -8.23
C ARG A 133 10.32 -10.62 -9.69
N MET A 134 11.49 -10.04 -9.96
CA MET A 134 12.09 -10.06 -11.28
C MET A 134 12.59 -11.49 -11.58
N GLY A 135 11.70 -12.36 -12.06
CA GLY A 135 12.03 -13.72 -12.47
C GLY A 135 13.02 -13.75 -13.63
N TRP A 136 13.51 -14.94 -13.97
CA TRP A 136 14.45 -15.14 -15.08
C TRP A 136 13.90 -14.63 -16.42
N TRP A 137 12.60 -14.68 -16.67
CA TRP A 137 11.92 -14.10 -17.83
C TRP A 137 12.12 -12.59 -17.96
N TYR A 138 12.05 -11.85 -16.86
CA TYR A 138 12.32 -10.42 -16.84
C TYR A 138 13.79 -10.12 -17.16
N ARG A 139 14.72 -10.91 -16.59
CA ARG A 139 16.16 -10.79 -16.88
C ARG A 139 16.43 -11.07 -18.34
N TRP A 140 15.80 -12.11 -18.90
CA TRP A 140 15.92 -12.46 -20.32
C TRP A 140 15.31 -11.41 -21.24
N ALA A 141 14.12 -10.93 -20.96
CA ALA A 141 13.47 -9.86 -21.72
C ALA A 141 14.28 -8.54 -21.64
N ARG A 142 14.88 -8.24 -20.50
CA ARG A 142 15.78 -7.09 -20.33
C ARG A 142 17.05 -7.28 -21.17
N LEU A 143 17.67 -8.44 -21.13
CA LEU A 143 18.85 -8.76 -21.94
C LEU A 143 18.52 -8.64 -23.44
N ARG A 144 17.41 -9.22 -23.89
CA ARG A 144 16.93 -9.12 -25.27
C ARG A 144 16.72 -7.67 -25.71
N ARG A 145 16.11 -6.84 -24.84
CA ARG A 145 15.92 -5.40 -25.11
C ARG A 145 17.26 -4.66 -25.16
N LEU A 146 18.22 -5.05 -24.36
CA LEU A 146 19.56 -4.48 -24.40
C LEU A 146 20.27 -4.84 -25.71
N LEU A 147 20.23 -6.09 -26.13
CA LEU A 147 20.83 -6.57 -27.39
C LEU A 147 20.15 -5.99 -28.64
N ALA A 148 18.85 -5.70 -28.56
CA ALA A 148 18.09 -5.08 -29.66
C ALA A 148 18.32 -3.56 -29.81
N LYS A 149 19.09 -2.93 -28.91
CA LYS A 149 19.39 -1.49 -29.01
C LYS A 149 20.48 -1.25 -30.05
N PRO A 150 20.32 -0.25 -30.92
CA PRO A 150 21.38 0.12 -31.86
C PRO A 150 22.61 0.67 -31.11
N PRO A 151 23.83 0.49 -31.69
CA PRO A 151 25.10 0.87 -31.02
C PRO A 151 25.18 2.31 -30.52
N ALA A 152 24.55 3.24 -31.24
CA ALA A 152 24.46 4.65 -30.83
C ALA A 152 23.68 4.85 -29.52
N ALA A 153 22.66 4.03 -29.25
CA ALA A 153 21.90 4.07 -28.01
C ALA A 153 22.69 3.50 -26.81
N TRP A 154 23.64 2.61 -27.08
CA TRP A 154 24.55 2.10 -26.05
C TRP A 154 25.48 3.20 -25.53
N MET A 155 26.08 4.01 -26.43
CA MET A 155 26.97 5.11 -26.02
C MET A 155 26.20 6.18 -25.24
N GLN A 156 24.97 6.51 -25.62
CA GLN A 156 24.15 7.45 -24.87
C GLN A 156 23.75 6.90 -23.48
N SER A 157 23.51 5.59 -23.38
CA SER A 157 23.20 4.92 -22.13
C SER A 157 24.39 4.94 -21.15
N LEU A 158 25.62 4.71 -21.65
CA LEU A 158 26.86 4.80 -20.85
C LEU A 158 27.08 6.24 -20.34
N LYS A 159 26.92 7.25 -21.20
CA LYS A 159 27.03 8.66 -20.78
C LYS A 159 25.99 9.08 -19.75
N ARG A 160 24.78 8.53 -19.81
CA ARG A 160 23.74 8.75 -18.78
C ARG A 160 24.07 8.05 -17.47
N HIS A 161 24.68 6.86 -17.53
CA HIS A 161 25.03 6.10 -16.33
C HIS A 161 26.17 6.74 -15.53
N SER A 162 27.18 7.28 -16.23
CA SER A 162 28.27 8.03 -15.58
C SER A 162 27.78 9.35 -14.95
N ARG A 163 26.82 10.04 -15.58
CA ARG A 163 26.20 11.25 -15.01
C ARG A 163 25.26 10.95 -13.84
N ARG A 164 24.58 9.79 -13.80
CA ARG A 164 23.69 9.40 -12.69
C ARG A 164 24.46 8.93 -11.46
N ARG A 165 25.69 8.40 -11.60
CA ARG A 165 26.56 8.08 -10.45
C ARG A 165 27.04 9.32 -9.70
N ALA A 166 27.03 10.49 -10.34
CA ALA A 166 27.38 11.76 -9.70
C ALA A 166 26.19 12.42 -8.98
N ALA A 167 24.94 12.00 -9.27
CA ALA A 167 23.74 12.44 -8.58
C ALA A 167 23.13 11.23 -7.89
N SER A 168 23.49 11.01 -6.62
CA SER A 168 22.88 9.98 -5.77
C SER A 168 21.46 10.39 -5.38
N SER A 169 20.52 10.35 -6.32
CA SER A 169 19.10 10.34 -5.99
C SER A 169 18.71 8.88 -5.72
N MET A 170 18.44 8.54 -4.46
CA MET A 170 17.81 7.27 -4.10
C MET A 170 16.58 7.07 -4.99
N SER A 171 16.55 5.98 -5.73
CA SER A 171 15.36 5.56 -6.49
C SER A 171 14.30 5.11 -5.48
N ALA A 172 13.03 5.37 -5.76
CA ALA A 172 11.93 4.81 -4.96
C ALA A 172 11.99 3.27 -4.87
N ALA A 173 12.64 2.60 -5.83
CA ALA A 173 12.91 1.17 -5.80
C ALA A 173 13.96 0.77 -4.76
N ASP A 174 14.87 1.70 -4.38
CA ASP A 174 15.91 1.44 -3.38
C ASP A 174 15.37 1.55 -1.94
N LEU A 175 14.13 2.03 -1.78
CA LEU A 175 13.43 2.14 -0.49
C LEU A 175 12.54 0.93 -0.18
N ARG A 176 12.48 -0.03 -1.08
CA ARG A 176 11.64 -1.23 -0.92
C ARG A 176 12.50 -2.39 -0.47
N ASP A 177 12.24 -2.89 0.73
CA ASP A 177 12.85 -4.13 1.23
C ASP A 177 12.27 -5.33 0.47
N TRP A 178 13.10 -5.95 -0.33
CA TRP A 178 12.75 -7.17 -1.04
C TRP A 178 12.95 -8.38 -0.11
N PRO A 179 11.93 -9.21 0.13
CA PRO A 179 12.11 -10.41 0.91
C PRO A 179 13.08 -11.38 0.20
N GLU A 180 13.90 -12.06 0.98
CA GLU A 180 14.84 -13.05 0.44
C GLU A 180 14.15 -14.22 -0.28
N PRO A 181 14.82 -14.85 -1.27
CA PRO A 181 14.31 -16.02 -1.96
C PRO A 181 13.98 -17.17 -0.98
N GLY A 182 12.72 -17.55 -0.90
CA GLY A 182 12.23 -18.59 0.02
C GLY A 182 11.43 -18.04 1.18
N VAL A 183 11.77 -16.88 1.72
CA VAL A 183 10.98 -16.18 2.75
C VAL A 183 9.58 -15.83 2.21
N GLU A 184 9.51 -15.30 0.99
CA GLU A 184 8.25 -14.94 0.32
C GLU A 184 7.29 -16.14 0.21
N ARG A 185 7.78 -17.32 -0.18
CA ARG A 185 6.94 -18.53 -0.27
C ARG A 185 6.39 -18.96 1.09
N GLY A 186 7.22 -18.86 2.14
CA GLY A 186 6.79 -19.14 3.51
C GLY A 186 5.71 -18.16 3.97
N GLN A 187 5.87 -16.89 3.63
CA GLN A 187 4.88 -15.84 3.94
C GLN A 187 3.56 -16.06 3.22
N ILE A 188 3.59 -16.35 1.90
CA ILE A 188 2.39 -16.68 1.12
C ILE A 188 1.67 -17.87 1.74
N LYS A 189 2.39 -18.95 2.04
CA LYS A 189 1.82 -20.15 2.65
C LYS A 189 1.14 -19.82 3.98
N ALA A 190 1.80 -19.08 4.86
CA ALA A 190 1.26 -18.67 6.15
C ALA A 190 0.00 -17.81 6.03
N LEU A 191 -0.06 -16.88 5.06
CA LEU A 191 -1.24 -16.07 4.82
C LEU A 191 -2.40 -16.88 4.26
N VAL A 192 -2.13 -17.78 3.30
CA VAL A 192 -3.14 -18.67 2.72
C VAL A 192 -3.70 -19.65 3.78
N GLU A 193 -2.85 -20.22 4.63
CA GLU A 193 -3.26 -21.10 5.74
C GLU A 193 -4.14 -20.36 6.77
N ARG A 194 -3.94 -19.05 6.94
CA ARG A 194 -4.81 -18.18 7.75
C ARG A 194 -6.09 -17.76 7.04
N GLY A 195 -6.28 -18.14 5.78
CA GLY A 195 -7.44 -17.74 4.99
C GLY A 195 -7.43 -16.29 4.53
N VAL A 196 -6.25 -15.66 4.44
CA VAL A 196 -6.12 -14.28 3.93
C VAL A 196 -6.27 -14.28 2.41
N ALA A 197 -7.21 -13.48 1.90
CA ALA A 197 -7.38 -13.27 0.46
C ALA A 197 -6.23 -12.42 -0.10
N LEU A 198 -5.60 -12.89 -1.18
CA LEU A 198 -4.46 -12.23 -1.83
C LEU A 198 -4.83 -11.75 -3.22
#